data_70d053551bf405e6dc98c79488614eae
#
_entry.id   70d053551bf405e6dc98c79488614eae
#
_cell.length_a   1.000
_cell.length_b   1.000
_cell.length_c   1.000
_cell.angle_alpha   90.00
_cell.angle_beta   90.00
_cell.angle_gamma   90.00
#
_symmetry.space_group_name_H-M   'P 1'
#
loop_
_entity.id
_entity.type
_entity.pdbx_description
1 polymer ?
#
loop_
_entity_poly.entity_id
_entity_poly.type
_entity_poly.pdbx_seq_one_letter_code
_entity_poly.pdbx_strand_id
1 'polypeptide(L)'
;TNTNGTGTEAAAVVAAATSDEAVPDYAEISGEYADLNTISPSCASLYIDGNFIGATEEIDELKADLDQVLVDYRKDYDDETTTEFANSVEVVTGNPSGTDLVSAEDVMALADGKFSISLSTDIVYTRDVAYDTKVKYDEDKSSSYKKVTTEGVKGEEEVTVRTTFVDGVQTDAVQTDAKTIKEAVDEVVVKGKAEDTSSSTGSSSTSSDSSSSSSSDSSSSYTTGSSGMFAW
;
A
#
# COMPACT_ATOMS: atom_id res chain seq x y z
N THR A 1 45.37 51.85 38.89
CA THR A 1 46.48 51.06 38.41
C THR A 1 46.08 49.67 38.17
N ASN A 2 45.67 49.33 37.05
CA ASN A 2 46.22 48.59 35.96
C ASN A 2 46.94 47.29 36.35
N THR A 3 46.43 46.13 35.90
CA THR A 3 47.21 45.21 35.07
C THR A 3 46.36 44.05 34.63
N ASN A 4 46.13 43.92 33.36
CA ASN A 4 46.31 42.81 32.45
C ASN A 4 46.65 41.44 33.07
N GLY A 5 45.80 40.47 32.85
CA GLY A 5 46.06 39.05 32.96
C GLY A 5 45.97 38.41 31.59
N THR A 6 47.08 38.19 31.01
CA THR A 6 47.35 37.46 29.78
C THR A 6 46.92 36.02 29.86
N GLY A 7 46.34 35.54 28.76
CA GLY A 7 46.01 34.15 28.53
C GLY A 7 47.23 33.24 28.58
N THR A 8 47.07 32.15 29.24
CA THR A 8 48.07 31.11 29.25
C THR A 8 47.75 30.12 28.16
N GLU A 9 48.51 30.21 27.10
CA GLU A 9 48.68 29.18 26.10
C GLU A 9 49.15 27.87 26.76
N ALA A 10 48.43 26.82 26.65
CA ALA A 10 48.90 25.50 27.01
C ALA A 10 49.87 25.05 25.91
N ALA A 11 51.13 25.32 26.13
CA ALA A 11 52.19 24.72 25.35
C ALA A 11 52.24 23.24 25.61
N ALA A 12 51.94 22.45 24.60
CA ALA A 12 52.18 21.02 24.60
C ALA A 12 53.69 20.79 24.73
N VAL A 13 54.09 20.29 25.87
CA VAL A 13 55.43 19.78 26.07
C VAL A 13 55.50 18.44 25.37
N VAL A 14 56.07 18.43 24.18
CA VAL A 14 56.58 17.21 23.55
C VAL A 14 57.84 16.84 24.31
N ALA A 15 57.69 16.00 25.32
CA ALA A 15 58.82 15.29 25.92
C ALA A 15 59.28 14.26 24.92
N ALA A 16 60.43 14.49 24.30
CA ALA A 16 61.16 13.49 23.57
C ALA A 16 61.63 12.43 24.56
N ALA A 17 60.86 11.39 24.71
CA ALA A 17 61.31 10.16 25.35
C ALA A 17 62.17 9.40 24.35
N THR A 18 63.48 9.56 24.47
CA THR A 18 64.46 8.63 23.91
C THR A 18 64.51 7.41 24.85
N SER A 19 63.59 6.54 24.76
CA SER A 19 63.71 5.17 25.26
C SER A 19 63.54 4.25 24.04
N ASP A 20 64.53 3.43 23.86
CA ASP A 20 64.59 2.32 22.92
C ASP A 20 63.62 1.23 23.41
N GLU A 21 62.33 1.56 23.46
CA GLU A 21 61.24 0.68 23.72
C GLU A 21 60.56 0.38 22.38
N ALA A 22 60.64 -0.86 21.95
CA ALA A 22 60.12 -1.32 20.68
C ALA A 22 58.67 -0.83 20.49
N VAL A 23 58.49 0.05 19.52
CA VAL A 23 57.17 0.46 19.07
C VAL A 23 56.48 -0.83 18.61
N PRO A 24 55.40 -1.26 19.21
CA PRO A 24 54.71 -2.46 18.78
C PRO A 24 54.36 -2.34 17.31
N ASP A 25 54.71 -3.37 16.55
CA ASP A 25 54.46 -3.41 15.11
C ASP A 25 52.98 -3.16 14.84
N TYR A 26 52.70 -2.17 14.03
CA TYR A 26 51.33 -1.84 13.62
C TYR A 26 50.55 -3.05 13.05
N ALA A 27 51.27 -4.05 12.56
CA ALA A 27 50.73 -5.30 12.07
C ALA A 27 50.15 -6.21 13.18
N GLU A 28 50.78 -6.18 14.39
CA GLU A 28 50.24 -6.95 15.54
C GLU A 28 48.98 -6.29 16.11
N ILE A 29 48.91 -4.96 16.14
CA ILE A 29 47.70 -4.25 16.58
C ILE A 29 46.55 -4.44 15.59
N SER A 30 46.85 -4.51 14.30
CA SER A 30 45.83 -4.80 13.27
C SER A 30 45.25 -6.19 13.34
N GLY A 31 46.02 -7.19 13.81
CA GLY A 31 45.57 -8.56 14.01
C GLY A 31 44.59 -8.69 15.18
N GLU A 32 44.86 -7.96 16.26
CA GLU A 32 44.01 -7.98 17.47
C GLU A 32 42.68 -7.24 17.26
N TYR A 33 42.67 -6.21 16.40
CA TYR A 33 41.43 -5.51 16.01
C TYR A 33 40.63 -6.27 14.92
N ALA A 34 41.26 -7.13 14.14
CA ALA A 34 40.57 -7.94 13.14
C ALA A 34 39.63 -8.98 13.79
N ASP A 35 39.98 -9.48 15.00
CA ASP A 35 39.12 -10.39 15.75
C ASP A 35 37.91 -9.71 16.39
N LEU A 36 37.97 -8.40 16.66
CA LEU A 36 36.83 -7.65 17.18
C LEU A 36 35.71 -7.45 16.15
N ASN A 37 36.02 -7.63 14.87
CA ASN A 37 35.02 -7.54 13.79
C ASN A 37 34.25 -8.85 13.56
N THR A 38 34.60 -9.91 14.28
CA THR A 38 33.94 -11.22 14.25
C THR A 38 33.16 -11.55 15.53
N ILE A 39 33.03 -10.58 16.45
CA ILE A 39 32.17 -10.74 17.62
C ILE A 39 30.74 -10.68 17.11
N SER A 40 30.15 -11.84 16.94
CA SER A 40 28.71 -11.94 16.79
C SER A 40 28.06 -11.27 17.99
N PRO A 41 27.05 -10.42 17.78
CA PRO A 41 26.37 -9.78 18.89
C PRO A 41 25.87 -10.85 19.86
N SER A 42 26.24 -10.73 21.13
CA SER A 42 25.84 -11.71 22.15
C SER A 42 24.39 -11.59 22.56
N CYS A 43 23.71 -10.51 22.19
CA CYS A 43 22.30 -10.28 22.51
C CYS A 43 21.66 -9.30 21.51
N ALA A 44 20.33 -9.32 21.49
CA ALA A 44 19.52 -8.35 20.76
C ALA A 44 18.32 -7.89 21.57
N SER A 45 17.83 -6.72 21.26
CA SER A 45 16.63 -6.12 21.87
C SER A 45 15.53 -5.96 20.85
N LEU A 46 14.30 -6.31 21.22
CA LEU A 46 13.10 -6.11 20.44
C LEU A 46 12.48 -4.74 20.78
N TYR A 47 12.17 -3.98 19.74
CA TYR A 47 11.39 -2.74 19.81
C TYR A 47 10.15 -2.86 18.96
N ILE A 48 9.02 -2.37 19.48
CA ILE A 48 7.77 -2.24 18.72
C ILE A 48 7.31 -0.80 18.83
N ASP A 49 7.15 -0.12 17.69
CA ASP A 49 6.82 1.31 17.61
C ASP A 49 7.77 2.19 18.42
N GLY A 50 9.07 1.83 18.40
CA GLY A 50 10.11 2.50 19.15
C GLY A 50 10.11 2.24 20.65
N ASN A 51 9.18 1.41 21.16
CA ASN A 51 9.13 1.01 22.58
C ASN A 51 9.94 -0.26 22.79
N PHE A 52 10.84 -0.24 23.77
CA PHE A 52 11.57 -1.41 24.19
C PHE A 52 10.62 -2.47 24.77
N ILE A 53 10.76 -3.71 24.32
CA ILE A 53 9.96 -4.87 24.78
C ILE A 53 10.77 -5.77 25.69
N GLY A 54 11.95 -6.19 25.23
CA GLY A 54 12.82 -7.10 25.96
C GLY A 54 14.14 -7.32 25.23
N ALA A 55 15.08 -8.00 25.88
CA ALA A 55 16.36 -8.36 25.29
C ALA A 55 16.69 -9.82 25.57
N THR A 56 17.34 -10.50 24.60
CA THR A 56 17.68 -11.92 24.66
C THR A 56 19.07 -12.20 24.06
N GLU A 57 19.70 -13.29 24.50
CA GLU A 57 20.87 -13.88 23.82
C GLU A 57 20.46 -14.81 22.66
N GLU A 58 19.20 -15.25 22.62
CA GLU A 58 18.64 -16.18 21.64
C GLU A 58 18.16 -15.44 20.39
N ILE A 59 19.10 -14.75 19.69
CA ILE A 59 18.80 -13.83 18.60
C ILE A 59 18.11 -14.51 17.41
N ASP A 60 18.62 -15.68 17.04
CA ASP A 60 18.11 -16.41 15.88
C ASP A 60 16.73 -17.02 16.17
N GLU A 61 16.49 -17.42 17.41
CA GLU A 61 15.21 -17.92 17.90
C GLU A 61 14.17 -16.79 17.91
N LEU A 62 14.52 -15.63 18.46
CA LEU A 62 13.65 -14.44 18.43
C LEU A 62 13.24 -14.07 17.00
N LYS A 63 14.16 -14.10 16.04
CA LYS A 63 13.84 -13.81 14.63
C LYS A 63 12.94 -14.88 14.01
N ALA A 64 13.21 -16.15 14.32
CA ALA A 64 12.37 -17.25 13.84
C ALA A 64 10.95 -17.17 14.40
N ASP A 65 10.81 -16.79 15.67
CA ASP A 65 9.50 -16.59 16.32
C ASP A 65 8.73 -15.42 15.69
N LEU A 66 9.40 -14.30 15.37
CA LEU A 66 8.80 -13.17 14.65
C LEU A 66 8.33 -13.59 13.25
N ASP A 67 9.13 -14.34 12.52
CA ASP A 67 8.74 -14.87 11.20
C ASP A 67 7.56 -15.85 11.34
N GLN A 68 7.53 -16.66 12.40
CA GLN A 68 6.47 -17.61 12.67
C GLN A 68 5.13 -16.91 12.95
N VAL A 69 5.12 -15.75 13.61
CA VAL A 69 3.91 -14.94 13.79
C VAL A 69 3.27 -14.60 12.45
N LEU A 70 4.07 -14.18 11.46
CA LEU A 70 3.58 -13.85 10.12
C LEU A 70 3.10 -15.08 9.35
N VAL A 71 3.79 -16.22 9.51
CA VAL A 71 3.38 -17.50 8.92
C VAL A 71 2.07 -17.98 9.51
N ASP A 72 1.91 -17.92 10.82
CA ASP A 72 0.69 -18.35 11.50
C ASP A 72 -0.51 -17.46 11.16
N TYR A 73 -0.28 -16.19 10.91
CA TYR A 73 -1.34 -15.26 10.51
C TYR A 73 -1.92 -15.59 9.13
N ARG A 74 -1.08 -16.07 8.20
CA ARG A 74 -1.51 -16.42 6.83
C ARG A 74 -1.82 -17.90 6.58
N LYS A 75 -1.76 -18.76 7.61
CA LYS A 75 -1.87 -20.23 7.46
C LYS A 75 -3.16 -20.72 6.79
N ASP A 76 -4.25 -19.94 6.89
CA ASP A 76 -5.57 -20.26 6.36
C ASP A 76 -5.83 -19.63 4.97
N TYR A 77 -4.81 -19.00 4.40
CA TYR A 77 -4.86 -18.34 3.09
C TYR A 77 -4.04 -19.13 2.06
N ASP A 78 -4.10 -18.70 0.80
CA ASP A 78 -3.33 -19.31 -0.29
C ASP A 78 -1.83 -18.95 -0.25
N ASP A 79 -1.04 -19.68 -1.06
CA ASP A 79 0.42 -19.50 -1.12
C ASP A 79 0.85 -18.13 -1.69
N GLU A 80 -0.04 -17.41 -2.39
CA GLU A 80 0.22 -16.09 -2.96
C GLU A 80 -0.03 -14.96 -1.95
N THR A 81 -0.62 -15.29 -0.80
CA THR A 81 -0.87 -14.34 0.28
C THR A 81 0.43 -13.95 0.97
N THR A 82 0.64 -12.66 1.12
CA THR A 82 1.80 -12.09 1.81
C THR A 82 1.39 -11.44 3.13
N THR A 83 2.26 -11.56 4.12
CA THR A 83 2.08 -10.92 5.43
C THR A 83 3.33 -10.16 5.83
N GLU A 84 3.14 -9.03 6.48
CA GLU A 84 4.20 -8.20 7.04
C GLU A 84 3.70 -7.48 8.30
N PHE A 85 4.60 -7.00 9.13
CA PHE A 85 4.20 -6.15 10.24
C PHE A 85 3.78 -4.78 9.70
N ALA A 86 2.60 -4.32 10.07
CA ALA A 86 2.06 -3.01 9.70
C ALA A 86 2.62 -1.89 10.60
N ASN A 87 3.05 -2.24 11.80
CA ASN A 87 3.75 -1.34 12.71
C ASN A 87 5.27 -1.57 12.66
N SER A 88 6.05 -0.69 13.30
CA SER A 88 7.51 -0.83 13.35
C SER A 88 7.91 -1.93 14.31
N VAL A 89 8.53 -3.00 13.80
CA VAL A 89 9.09 -4.10 14.60
C VAL A 89 10.58 -4.18 14.28
N GLU A 90 11.42 -3.90 15.27
CA GLU A 90 12.87 -3.78 15.09
C GLU A 90 13.62 -4.67 16.08
N VAL A 91 14.54 -5.48 15.56
CA VAL A 91 15.50 -6.24 16.35
C VAL A 91 16.84 -5.51 16.30
N VAL A 92 17.20 -4.86 17.38
CA VAL A 92 18.42 -4.06 17.51
C VAL A 92 19.50 -4.87 18.22
N THR A 93 20.68 -4.93 17.63
CA THR A 93 21.84 -5.60 18.22
C THR A 93 22.26 -4.96 19.54
N GLY A 94 22.48 -5.77 20.54
CA GLY A 94 22.87 -5.35 21.90
C GLY A 94 21.68 -5.13 22.83
N ASN A 95 21.99 -4.70 24.05
CA ASN A 95 21.01 -4.38 25.08
C ASN A 95 21.24 -2.94 25.58
N PRO A 96 20.82 -1.93 24.81
CA PRO A 96 21.05 -0.53 25.15
C PRO A 96 20.29 -0.09 26.41
N SER A 97 19.22 -0.80 26.78
CA SER A 97 18.45 -0.51 28.00
C SER A 97 19.11 -1.05 29.25
N GLY A 98 20.12 -1.96 29.14
CA GLY A 98 20.81 -2.57 30.27
C GLY A 98 19.91 -3.39 31.19
N THR A 99 18.78 -3.89 30.67
CA THR A 99 17.84 -4.75 31.38
C THR A 99 18.34 -6.17 31.43
N ASP A 100 17.76 -7.00 32.32
CA ASP A 100 18.06 -8.43 32.37
C ASP A 100 17.70 -9.08 31.03
N LEU A 101 18.56 -10.00 30.57
CA LEU A 101 18.30 -10.82 29.38
C LEU A 101 17.35 -11.94 29.75
N VAL A 102 16.36 -12.19 28.94
CA VAL A 102 15.37 -13.24 29.10
C VAL A 102 15.36 -14.15 27.87
N SER A 103 14.61 -15.27 27.91
CA SER A 103 14.47 -16.13 26.73
C SER A 103 13.75 -15.43 25.57
N ALA A 104 13.94 -15.92 24.35
CA ALA A 104 13.19 -15.42 23.18
C ALA A 104 11.68 -15.58 23.40
N GLU A 105 11.23 -16.71 23.94
CA GLU A 105 9.84 -16.97 24.32
C GLU A 105 9.27 -15.91 25.27
N ASP A 106 10.04 -15.52 26.30
CA ASP A 106 9.61 -14.47 27.24
C ASP A 106 9.52 -13.10 26.54
N VAL A 107 10.45 -12.77 25.65
CA VAL A 107 10.37 -11.54 24.83
C VAL A 107 9.12 -11.54 23.98
N MET A 108 8.81 -12.66 23.31
CA MET A 108 7.60 -12.80 22.49
C MET A 108 6.33 -12.73 23.34
N ALA A 109 6.33 -13.30 24.55
CA ALA A 109 5.22 -13.17 25.49
C ALA A 109 4.97 -11.72 25.91
N LEU A 110 6.04 -10.92 26.09
CA LEU A 110 5.95 -9.48 26.36
C LEU A 110 5.47 -8.67 25.15
N ALA A 111 5.67 -9.18 23.94
CA ALA A 111 5.25 -8.58 22.69
C ALA A 111 3.80 -8.94 22.31
N ASP A 112 3.19 -9.91 22.99
CA ASP A 112 1.83 -10.36 22.67
C ASP A 112 0.82 -9.19 22.66
N GLY A 113 -0.03 -9.18 21.62
CA GLY A 113 -1.02 -8.14 21.41
C GLY A 113 -0.47 -6.75 21.01
N LYS A 114 0.84 -6.64 20.70
CA LYS A 114 1.45 -5.38 20.25
C LYS A 114 1.78 -5.36 18.75
N PHE A 115 1.71 -6.51 18.10
CA PHE A 115 1.91 -6.59 16.66
C PHE A 115 0.65 -6.12 15.94
N SER A 116 0.84 -5.31 14.91
CA SER A 116 -0.16 -5.03 13.89
C SER A 116 0.30 -5.70 12.61
N ILE A 117 -0.58 -6.49 11.97
CA ILE A 117 -0.20 -7.31 10.82
C ILE A 117 -0.99 -6.89 9.58
N SER A 118 -0.26 -6.62 8.51
CA SER A 118 -0.77 -6.41 7.17
C SER A 118 -0.78 -7.74 6.42
N LEU A 119 -1.92 -8.06 5.80
CA LEU A 119 -2.11 -9.23 4.95
C LEU A 119 -2.59 -8.76 3.58
N SER A 120 -1.90 -9.18 2.51
CA SER A 120 -2.30 -8.90 1.14
C SER A 120 -2.57 -10.20 0.39
N THR A 121 -3.77 -10.32 -0.16
CA THR A 121 -4.23 -11.49 -0.91
C THR A 121 -4.96 -11.09 -2.18
N ASP A 122 -5.00 -11.98 -3.18
CA ASP A 122 -5.69 -11.76 -4.44
C ASP A 122 -7.11 -12.36 -4.38
N ILE A 123 -8.10 -11.50 -4.60
CA ILE A 123 -9.50 -11.90 -4.68
C ILE A 123 -9.93 -11.90 -6.14
N VAL A 124 -10.39 -13.06 -6.63
CA VAL A 124 -10.86 -13.23 -8.00
C VAL A 124 -12.38 -13.30 -8.02
N TYR A 125 -13.02 -12.48 -8.85
CA TYR A 125 -14.45 -12.51 -9.07
C TYR A 125 -14.82 -12.21 -10.51
N THR A 126 -16.02 -12.61 -10.92
CA THR A 126 -16.56 -12.34 -12.25
C THR A 126 -17.51 -11.17 -12.20
N ARG A 127 -17.43 -10.28 -13.20
CA ARG A 127 -18.40 -9.19 -13.39
C ARG A 127 -18.94 -9.14 -14.82
N ASP A 128 -20.13 -8.60 -14.95
CA ASP A 128 -20.76 -8.35 -16.26
C ASP A 128 -20.07 -7.17 -16.97
N VAL A 129 -19.81 -7.33 -18.26
CA VAL A 129 -19.38 -6.26 -19.17
C VAL A 129 -20.60 -5.81 -19.99
N ALA A 130 -20.92 -4.52 -19.91
CA ALA A 130 -22.03 -3.98 -20.67
C ALA A 130 -21.75 -4.06 -22.19
N TYR A 131 -22.82 -4.23 -22.97
CA TYR A 131 -22.75 -4.08 -24.43
C TYR A 131 -23.07 -2.65 -24.85
N ASP A 132 -22.61 -2.26 -26.02
CA ASP A 132 -22.94 -0.99 -26.65
C ASP A 132 -24.16 -1.12 -27.57
N THR A 133 -24.88 0.00 -27.79
CA THR A 133 -25.96 0.08 -28.77
C THR A 133 -25.48 0.79 -30.03
N LYS A 134 -25.37 0.07 -31.14
CA LYS A 134 -25.03 0.62 -32.47
C LYS A 134 -26.27 0.95 -33.24
N VAL A 135 -26.40 2.20 -33.69
CA VAL A 135 -27.52 2.66 -34.53
C VAL A 135 -27.11 2.65 -36.01
N LYS A 136 -27.86 1.97 -36.83
CA LYS A 136 -27.76 2.03 -38.30
C LYS A 136 -28.98 2.77 -38.85
N TYR A 137 -28.78 3.59 -39.84
CA TYR A 137 -29.87 4.30 -40.51
C TYR A 137 -30.20 3.63 -41.86
N ASP A 138 -31.49 3.46 -42.11
CA ASP A 138 -32.05 2.93 -43.35
C ASP A 138 -32.79 4.07 -44.06
N GLU A 139 -32.32 4.44 -45.25
CA GLU A 139 -32.85 5.56 -46.02
C GLU A 139 -34.22 5.27 -46.62
N ASP A 140 -34.57 3.97 -46.77
CA ASP A 140 -35.85 3.53 -47.35
C ASP A 140 -36.96 3.45 -46.27
N LYS A 141 -36.66 3.80 -45.05
CA LYS A 141 -37.62 3.72 -43.91
C LYS A 141 -37.98 5.11 -43.39
N SER A 142 -39.23 5.25 -42.96
CA SER A 142 -39.70 6.49 -42.33
C SER A 142 -38.92 6.80 -41.04
N SER A 143 -38.84 8.08 -40.69
CA SER A 143 -38.18 8.56 -39.48
C SER A 143 -38.70 7.92 -38.17
N SER A 144 -39.92 7.42 -38.16
CA SER A 144 -40.55 6.72 -37.03
C SER A 144 -40.15 5.24 -36.92
N TYR A 145 -39.47 4.70 -37.94
CA TYR A 145 -39.06 3.30 -37.95
C TYR A 145 -37.92 3.04 -36.93
N LYS A 146 -38.14 2.06 -36.11
CA LYS A 146 -37.13 1.54 -35.17
C LYS A 146 -37.28 0.03 -35.04
N LYS A 147 -36.21 -0.70 -35.29
CA LYS A 147 -36.17 -2.16 -35.13
C LYS A 147 -34.84 -2.59 -34.58
N VAL A 148 -34.86 -3.41 -33.53
CA VAL A 148 -33.66 -4.13 -33.04
C VAL A 148 -33.43 -5.28 -34.02
N THR A 149 -32.26 -5.34 -34.64
CA THR A 149 -31.85 -6.41 -35.57
C THR A 149 -30.90 -7.40 -34.95
N THR A 150 -30.15 -6.95 -33.95
CA THR A 150 -29.31 -7.80 -33.09
C THR A 150 -29.57 -7.39 -31.66
N GLU A 151 -29.95 -8.32 -30.80
CA GLU A 151 -30.09 -8.07 -29.38
C GLU A 151 -28.70 -7.99 -28.73
N GLY A 152 -28.53 -7.03 -27.83
CA GLY A 152 -27.31 -6.91 -27.04
C GLY A 152 -27.20 -8.05 -26.01
N VAL A 153 -26.01 -8.59 -25.87
CA VAL A 153 -25.72 -9.60 -24.86
C VAL A 153 -24.54 -9.11 -24.04
N LYS A 154 -24.71 -9.12 -22.72
CA LYS A 154 -23.61 -8.79 -21.81
C LYS A 154 -22.45 -9.78 -21.97
N GLY A 155 -21.26 -9.26 -21.91
CA GLY A 155 -20.04 -10.04 -21.73
C GLY A 155 -19.80 -10.36 -20.25
N GLU A 156 -18.73 -11.10 -20.00
CA GLU A 156 -18.26 -11.44 -18.67
C GLU A 156 -16.75 -11.29 -18.64
N GLU A 157 -16.21 -10.72 -17.58
CA GLU A 157 -14.79 -10.68 -17.32
C GLU A 157 -14.49 -11.18 -15.90
N GLU A 158 -13.37 -11.88 -15.77
CA GLU A 158 -12.75 -12.25 -14.50
C GLU A 158 -11.81 -11.13 -14.08
N VAL A 159 -11.97 -10.68 -12.87
CA VAL A 159 -11.21 -9.56 -12.31
C VAL A 159 -10.46 -10.05 -11.09
N THR A 160 -9.15 -9.79 -11.06
CA THR A 160 -8.30 -10.03 -9.89
C THR A 160 -8.05 -8.71 -9.17
N VAL A 161 -8.33 -8.71 -7.89
CA VAL A 161 -8.12 -7.53 -7.02
C VAL A 161 -7.19 -7.93 -5.88
N ARG A 162 -6.02 -7.30 -5.83
CA ARG A 162 -5.17 -7.37 -4.64
C ARG A 162 -5.78 -6.55 -3.53
N THR A 163 -6.11 -7.23 -2.44
CA THR A 163 -6.77 -6.62 -1.29
C THR A 163 -5.84 -6.71 -0.08
N THR A 164 -5.64 -5.58 0.58
CA THR A 164 -4.81 -5.48 1.78
C THR A 164 -5.69 -5.25 3.00
N PHE A 165 -5.42 -6.03 4.04
CA PHE A 165 -6.05 -5.92 5.35
C PHE A 165 -4.99 -5.60 6.39
N VAL A 166 -5.32 -4.76 7.36
CA VAL A 166 -4.51 -4.52 8.55
C VAL A 166 -5.37 -4.90 9.76
N ASP A 167 -4.88 -5.84 10.55
CA ASP A 167 -5.60 -6.38 11.71
C ASP A 167 -7.04 -6.82 11.37
N GLY A 168 -7.20 -7.43 10.19
CA GLY A 168 -8.49 -7.90 9.68
C GLY A 168 -9.42 -6.83 9.10
N VAL A 169 -8.97 -5.57 9.08
CA VAL A 169 -9.73 -4.46 8.46
C VAL A 169 -9.17 -4.16 7.08
N GLN A 170 -10.02 -4.19 6.05
CA GLN A 170 -9.62 -3.84 4.70
C GLN A 170 -9.17 -2.37 4.64
N THR A 171 -7.93 -2.15 4.18
CA THR A 171 -7.32 -0.81 4.04
C THR A 171 -7.13 -0.40 2.60
N ASP A 172 -6.92 -1.38 1.69
CA ASP A 172 -6.72 -1.11 0.27
C ASP A 172 -7.28 -2.22 -0.60
N ALA A 173 -7.63 -1.88 -1.85
CA ALA A 173 -8.06 -2.83 -2.87
C ALA A 173 -7.71 -2.28 -4.26
N VAL A 174 -6.80 -2.95 -4.96
CA VAL A 174 -6.31 -2.54 -6.27
C VAL A 174 -6.56 -3.64 -7.29
N GLN A 175 -7.25 -3.32 -8.38
CA GLN A 175 -7.41 -4.25 -9.49
C GLN A 175 -6.03 -4.46 -10.15
N THR A 176 -5.57 -5.70 -10.17
CA THR A 176 -4.27 -6.10 -10.74
C THR A 176 -4.41 -6.71 -12.12
N ASP A 177 -5.53 -7.42 -12.38
CA ASP A 177 -5.79 -8.03 -13.68
C ASP A 177 -7.28 -8.00 -14.02
N ALA A 178 -7.58 -8.06 -15.33
CA ALA A 178 -8.92 -8.26 -15.85
C ALA A 178 -8.85 -9.06 -17.16
N LYS A 179 -9.48 -10.22 -17.16
CA LYS A 179 -9.49 -11.15 -18.30
C LYS A 179 -10.91 -11.34 -18.82
N THR A 180 -11.12 -11.07 -20.11
CA THR A 180 -12.40 -11.34 -20.75
C THR A 180 -12.66 -12.83 -20.82
N ILE A 181 -13.74 -13.30 -20.18
CA ILE A 181 -14.24 -14.68 -20.28
C ILE A 181 -15.17 -14.81 -21.46
N LYS A 182 -16.04 -13.82 -21.64
CA LYS A 182 -17.02 -13.77 -22.70
C LYS A 182 -17.15 -12.35 -23.24
N GLU A 183 -17.01 -12.21 -24.55
CA GLU A 183 -17.18 -10.94 -25.24
C GLU A 183 -18.63 -10.46 -25.17
N ALA A 184 -18.84 -9.15 -24.97
CA ALA A 184 -20.14 -8.53 -25.11
C ALA A 184 -20.54 -8.47 -26.59
N VAL A 185 -21.83 -8.69 -26.87
CA VAL A 185 -22.40 -8.54 -28.21
C VAL A 185 -23.22 -7.26 -28.24
N ASP A 186 -22.84 -6.32 -29.10
CA ASP A 186 -23.54 -5.05 -29.23
C ASP A 186 -24.96 -5.20 -29.72
N GLU A 187 -25.89 -4.42 -29.17
CA GLU A 187 -27.21 -4.23 -29.75
C GLU A 187 -27.12 -3.46 -31.06
N VAL A 188 -27.78 -3.93 -32.09
CA VAL A 188 -27.90 -3.20 -33.36
C VAL A 188 -29.34 -2.76 -33.59
N VAL A 189 -29.56 -1.47 -33.57
CA VAL A 189 -30.86 -0.84 -33.82
C VAL A 189 -30.85 -0.18 -35.19
N VAL A 190 -31.76 -0.58 -36.06
CA VAL A 190 -32.01 0.09 -37.32
C VAL A 190 -33.10 1.15 -37.13
N LYS A 191 -32.80 2.40 -37.48
CA LYS A 191 -33.74 3.53 -37.51
C LYS A 191 -33.92 4.02 -38.94
N GLY A 192 -35.10 4.51 -39.25
CA GLY A 192 -35.31 5.25 -40.48
C GLY A 192 -34.60 6.58 -40.45
N LYS A 193 -34.09 7.01 -41.60
CA LYS A 193 -33.46 8.32 -41.73
C LYS A 193 -34.53 9.42 -41.60
N ALA A 194 -34.27 10.43 -40.74
CA ALA A 194 -35.11 11.61 -40.71
C ALA A 194 -35.03 12.30 -42.09
N GLU A 195 -36.16 12.53 -42.73
CA GLU A 195 -36.20 13.38 -43.93
C GLU A 195 -35.80 14.79 -43.47
N ASP A 196 -34.73 15.32 -44.06
CA ASP A 196 -34.42 16.74 -43.96
C ASP A 196 -35.52 17.50 -44.69
N THR A 197 -36.62 17.82 -44.05
CA THR A 197 -37.60 18.76 -44.54
C THR A 197 -37.02 20.18 -44.43
N SER A 198 -36.01 20.45 -45.22
CA SER A 198 -35.64 21.81 -45.57
C SER A 198 -36.44 22.25 -46.79
N SER A 199 -37.74 22.34 -46.68
CA SER A 199 -38.56 23.14 -47.61
C SER A 199 -38.75 24.53 -47.01
N SER A 200 -37.91 25.40 -47.49
CA SER A 200 -38.10 26.83 -47.38
C SER A 200 -39.50 27.25 -47.83
N THR A 201 -40.28 27.80 -46.94
CA THR A 201 -41.28 28.80 -47.39
C THR A 201 -41.36 29.86 -46.28
N GLY A 202 -41.01 31.07 -46.70
CA GLY A 202 -40.87 32.19 -45.83
C GLY A 202 -42.19 32.78 -45.36
N SER A 203 -42.01 33.75 -44.57
CA SER A 203 -42.81 34.93 -44.27
C SER A 203 -43.22 35.07 -42.80
N SER A 204 -42.51 35.92 -42.24
CA SER A 204 -42.93 37.14 -41.53
C SER A 204 -43.66 37.05 -40.21
N SER A 205 -42.98 37.69 -39.32
CA SER A 205 -43.43 38.74 -38.43
C SER A 205 -43.85 38.40 -36.99
N THR A 206 -43.11 39.09 -36.23
CA THR A 206 -43.41 39.91 -35.02
C THR A 206 -43.41 39.25 -33.66
N SER A 207 -42.36 39.67 -32.96
CA SER A 207 -42.30 40.27 -31.63
C SER A 207 -43.08 39.63 -30.47
N SER A 208 -42.38 39.31 -29.46
CA SER A 208 -42.22 40.03 -28.22
C SER A 208 -41.83 39.08 -27.08
N ASP A 209 -40.74 39.41 -26.50
CA ASP A 209 -40.47 39.63 -25.08
C ASP A 209 -41.10 38.71 -24.04
N SER A 210 -40.26 38.05 -23.29
CA SER A 210 -40.15 38.21 -21.84
C SER A 210 -39.31 37.10 -21.18
N SER A 211 -38.23 37.53 -20.66
CA SER A 211 -37.49 37.02 -19.50
C SER A 211 -38.21 36.05 -18.57
N SER A 212 -37.54 34.99 -18.16
CA SER A 212 -37.18 34.81 -16.75
C SER A 212 -36.31 33.57 -16.55
N SER A 213 -35.27 33.81 -15.84
CA SER A 213 -34.33 32.91 -15.19
C SER A 213 -35.00 31.91 -14.28
N SER A 214 -34.51 30.68 -14.24
CA SER A 214 -34.31 29.99 -12.97
C SER A 214 -33.34 28.82 -13.14
N SER A 215 -32.23 29.00 -12.53
CA SER A 215 -31.27 27.97 -12.14
C SER A 215 -31.93 26.92 -11.23
N SER A 216 -31.67 25.66 -11.47
CA SER A 216 -31.80 24.68 -10.41
C SER A 216 -30.64 23.69 -10.51
N ASP A 217 -29.73 23.88 -9.57
CA ASP A 217 -28.80 22.90 -9.07
C ASP A 217 -29.53 21.61 -8.70
N SER A 218 -29.03 20.50 -9.15
CA SER A 218 -29.31 19.21 -8.52
C SER A 218 -28.01 18.49 -8.24
N SER A 219 -27.53 18.74 -7.03
CA SER A 219 -26.53 17.95 -6.35
C SER A 219 -27.04 16.52 -6.15
N SER A 220 -26.38 15.56 -6.79
CA SER A 220 -26.57 14.14 -6.52
C SER A 220 -25.68 13.73 -5.34
N SER A 221 -26.31 13.49 -4.21
CA SER A 221 -25.71 12.91 -3.02
C SER A 221 -25.58 11.41 -3.18
N TYR A 222 -24.36 10.90 -3.11
CA TYR A 222 -24.10 9.47 -2.98
C TYR A 222 -24.29 9.06 -1.54
N THR A 223 -25.26 8.23 -1.27
CA THR A 223 -25.38 7.50 -0.03
C THR A 223 -24.51 6.25 -0.07
N THR A 224 -23.49 6.25 0.76
CA THR A 224 -22.73 5.06 1.12
C THR A 224 -23.63 4.11 1.92
N GLY A 225 -24.03 3.02 1.28
CA GLY A 225 -24.67 1.90 1.96
C GLY A 225 -23.61 1.00 2.58
N SER A 226 -23.51 1.09 3.89
CA SER A 226 -22.81 0.14 4.75
C SER A 226 -23.61 -1.15 4.88
N SER A 227 -22.87 -2.24 5.09
CA SER A 227 -23.28 -3.50 5.72
C SER A 227 -23.41 -4.70 4.79
N GLY A 228 -22.43 -5.55 4.87
CA GLY A 228 -22.50 -6.96 4.61
C GLY A 228 -21.55 -7.68 5.55
N MET A 229 -22.03 -7.92 6.79
CA MET A 229 -21.43 -8.88 7.70
C MET A 229 -21.46 -10.26 7.04
N PHE A 230 -20.33 -10.84 6.81
CA PHE A 230 -20.22 -12.28 6.65
C PHE A 230 -19.73 -12.86 7.98
N ALA A 231 -20.66 -13.50 8.68
CA ALA A 231 -20.34 -14.37 9.80
C ALA A 231 -19.94 -15.73 9.23
N TRP A 232 -18.88 -16.27 9.79
CA TRP A 232 -18.47 -17.69 9.71
C TRP A 232 -18.92 -18.43 10.96
#